data_92ea80597ec7ea342cedfbffffaaa491
#
_entry.id   92ea80597ec7ea342cedfbffffaaa491
#
_cell.length_a   1.000
_cell.length_b   1.000
_cell.length_c   1.000
_cell.angle_alpha   90.00
_cell.angle_beta   90.00
_cell.angle_gamma   90.00
#
_symmetry.space_group_name_H-M   'P 1'
#
loop_
_entity.id
_entity.type
_entity.pdbx_description
1 polymer ?
#
loop_
_entity_poly.entity_id
_entity_poly.type
_entity_poly.pdbx_seq_one_letter_code
_entity_poly.pdbx_strand_id
1 'polypeptide(L)'
;FEMGDVLNIKKTNGNIDYIVYKKGNMQGPYTINSENNWAETLGINSSTTIMRGGVACTISDIKTYDILYYIPELNMAFAYTTKVTGVYDKANPNKDNPTEIVVSGVTYKVEGANAFNKLSSSGNLALGETITLLLGKTNEVADVVTSTVTDSEIVGYVFETGTKTYTSEDLKDYSNYYIKVAAANGETYDYTCSQNYEDYKNSVVTVSINEGIAKISRTDSAKVSGYFRWDTKRFGDDYLASDVEILDVGTTNKNDPSLYKKIYPTRLNNVNINSNKILYCHKNSSGEIDK
;
A
#
# COMPACT_ATOMS: atom_id res chain seq x y z
N PHE A 1 -14.33 14.69 15.31
CA PHE A 1 -12.90 14.54 15.07
C PHE A 1 -12.67 14.37 13.59
N GLU A 2 -11.63 15.00 13.09
CA GLU A 2 -11.21 14.88 11.69
C GLU A 2 -9.91 14.06 11.59
N MET A 3 -9.63 13.53 10.42
CA MET A 3 -8.36 12.83 10.20
C MET A 3 -7.19 13.82 10.35
N GLY A 4 -6.22 13.47 11.17
CA GLY A 4 -5.12 14.35 11.58
C GLY A 4 -5.29 14.99 12.94
N ASP A 5 -6.44 14.84 13.55
CA ASP A 5 -6.62 15.25 14.95
C ASP A 5 -5.92 14.29 15.90
N VAL A 6 -5.38 14.82 16.97
CA VAL A 6 -4.69 14.03 17.99
C VAL A 6 -5.52 13.92 19.25
N LEU A 7 -5.75 12.68 19.65
CA LEU A 7 -6.46 12.35 20.87
C LEU A 7 -5.47 11.83 21.91
N ASN A 8 -5.32 12.52 23.02
CA ASN A 8 -4.62 11.99 24.19
C ASN A 8 -5.65 11.34 25.12
N ILE A 9 -5.60 10.01 25.23
CA ILE A 9 -6.57 9.22 25.98
C ILE A 9 -5.91 8.73 27.28
N LYS A 10 -6.42 9.23 28.42
CA LYS A 10 -6.05 8.69 29.73
C LYS A 10 -6.97 7.54 30.11
N LYS A 11 -6.36 6.44 30.55
CA LYS A 11 -7.08 5.25 31.04
C LYS A 11 -6.63 4.90 32.45
N THR A 12 -7.60 4.51 33.30
CA THR A 12 -7.34 3.94 34.61
C THR A 12 -8.10 2.61 34.70
N ASN A 13 -7.41 1.54 35.06
CA ASN A 13 -7.96 0.18 35.15
C ASN A 13 -8.69 -0.28 33.86
N GLY A 14 -8.18 0.12 32.70
CA GLY A 14 -8.78 -0.22 31.40
C GLY A 14 -9.93 0.68 30.95
N ASN A 15 -10.48 1.51 31.81
CA ASN A 15 -11.53 2.46 31.48
C ASN A 15 -10.94 3.80 31.04
N ILE A 16 -11.62 4.48 30.10
CA ILE A 16 -11.24 5.82 29.66
C ILE A 16 -11.72 6.83 30.70
N ASP A 17 -10.78 7.55 31.33
CA ASP A 17 -11.08 8.61 32.28
C ASP A 17 -11.45 9.92 31.58
N TYR A 18 -10.61 10.32 30.62
CA TYR A 18 -10.84 11.49 29.80
C TYR A 18 -10.04 11.45 28.49
N ILE A 19 -10.49 12.25 27.54
CA ILE A 19 -9.85 12.46 26.24
C ILE A 19 -9.53 13.95 26.11
N VAL A 20 -8.26 14.27 25.87
CA VAL A 20 -7.85 15.61 25.48
C VAL A 20 -7.72 15.63 23.96
N TYR A 21 -8.51 16.48 23.32
CA TYR A 21 -8.49 16.71 21.88
C TYR A 21 -7.58 17.90 21.55
N LYS A 22 -6.73 17.74 20.56
CA LYS A 22 -5.96 18.83 19.97
C LYS A 22 -6.13 18.79 18.46
N LYS A 23 -6.68 19.85 17.89
CA LYS A 23 -6.78 20.00 16.44
C LYS A 23 -5.36 20.20 15.90
N GLY A 24 -4.98 19.34 14.94
CA GLY A 24 -3.72 19.49 14.23
C GLY A 24 -3.91 20.27 12.93
N ASN A 25 -2.92 21.07 12.56
CA ASN A 25 -2.85 21.68 11.24
C ASN A 25 -2.02 20.78 10.34
N MET A 26 -2.66 19.77 9.75
CA MET A 26 -2.00 18.77 8.90
C MET A 26 -1.64 19.40 7.55
N GLN A 27 -0.36 19.50 7.30
CA GLN A 27 0.22 19.96 6.03
C GLN A 27 0.49 18.77 5.10
N GLY A 28 0.42 18.98 3.80
CA GLY A 28 0.58 17.95 2.76
C GLY A 28 -0.66 17.92 1.85
N PRO A 29 -0.74 16.96 0.93
CA PRO A 29 0.18 15.82 0.74
C PRO A 29 1.55 16.21 0.16
N TYR A 30 2.62 15.57 0.64
CA TYR A 30 3.96 15.71 0.11
C TYR A 30 4.39 14.37 -0.49
N THR A 31 4.73 14.34 -1.76
CA THR A 31 5.30 13.15 -2.40
C THR A 31 6.78 13.04 -2.07
N ILE A 32 7.18 11.95 -1.44
CA ILE A 32 8.58 11.72 -1.11
C ILE A 32 9.36 11.33 -2.36
N ASN A 33 10.48 12.03 -2.58
CA ASN A 33 11.46 11.71 -3.60
C ASN A 33 12.83 11.50 -2.92
N SER A 34 13.51 10.42 -3.26
CA SER A 34 14.82 10.08 -2.71
C SER A 34 15.92 11.11 -3.06
N GLU A 35 15.74 11.86 -4.13
CA GLU A 35 16.69 12.88 -4.58
C GLU A 35 16.59 14.19 -3.78
N ASN A 36 15.50 14.40 -3.04
CA ASN A 36 15.24 15.61 -2.29
C ASN A 36 15.51 15.40 -0.80
N ASN A 37 16.12 16.42 -0.16
CA ASN A 37 16.26 16.45 1.29
C ASN A 37 14.93 16.82 1.97
N TRP A 38 13.91 16.00 1.72
CA TRP A 38 12.52 16.26 2.13
C TRP A 38 12.36 16.45 3.64
N ALA A 39 13.08 15.66 4.43
CA ALA A 39 12.98 15.74 5.89
C ALA A 39 13.44 17.10 6.43
N GLU A 40 14.58 17.59 5.98
CA GLU A 40 15.09 18.90 6.35
C GLU A 40 14.18 20.03 5.83
N THR A 41 13.71 19.92 4.59
CA THR A 41 12.79 20.89 3.98
C THR A 41 11.49 21.04 4.78
N LEU A 42 10.97 19.95 5.33
CA LEU A 42 9.75 19.94 6.15
C LEU A 42 10.02 20.17 7.64
N GLY A 43 11.28 20.32 8.06
CA GLY A 43 11.66 20.46 9.46
C GLY A 43 11.53 19.17 10.27
N ILE A 44 11.49 18.02 9.60
CA ILE A 44 11.39 16.70 10.22
C ILE A 44 12.79 16.23 10.62
N ASN A 45 12.93 15.78 11.84
CA ASN A 45 14.20 15.33 12.41
C ASN A 45 14.02 14.11 13.32
N SER A 46 15.10 13.67 13.98
CA SER A 46 15.10 12.47 14.83
C SER A 46 14.15 12.52 16.04
N SER A 47 13.66 13.70 16.41
CA SER A 47 12.64 13.86 17.46
C SER A 47 11.21 13.79 16.95
N THR A 48 11.01 13.76 15.63
CA THR A 48 9.68 13.66 15.02
C THR A 48 9.13 12.25 15.17
N THR A 49 7.92 12.15 15.67
CA THR A 49 7.18 10.88 15.66
C THR A 49 6.64 10.60 14.26
N ILE A 50 7.13 9.54 13.63
CA ILE A 50 6.72 9.18 12.27
C ILE A 50 5.94 7.87 12.30
N MET A 51 4.79 7.86 11.60
CA MET A 51 3.97 6.69 11.41
C MET A 51 3.91 6.36 9.92
N ARG A 52 4.34 5.16 9.51
CA ARG A 52 4.26 4.67 8.12
C ARG A 52 3.33 3.47 8.05
N GLY A 53 2.26 3.57 7.25
CA GLY A 53 1.24 2.50 7.20
C GLY A 53 0.63 2.19 8.57
N GLY A 54 0.53 3.18 9.48
CA GLY A 54 0.02 3.01 10.84
C GLY A 54 1.02 2.47 11.86
N VAL A 55 2.30 2.33 11.49
CA VAL A 55 3.39 1.81 12.35
C VAL A 55 4.40 2.91 12.64
N ALA A 56 4.84 3.00 13.90
CA ALA A 56 5.93 3.90 14.26
C ALA A 56 7.23 3.49 13.57
N CYS A 57 7.92 4.45 12.98
CA CYS A 57 9.13 4.23 12.20
C CYS A 57 10.11 5.42 12.32
N THR A 58 11.23 5.33 11.64
CA THR A 58 12.25 6.39 11.56
C THR A 58 12.25 7.05 10.18
N ILE A 59 13.00 8.14 10.02
CA ILE A 59 13.17 8.83 8.73
C ILE A 59 13.69 7.86 7.64
N SER A 60 14.60 6.95 8.01
CA SER A 60 15.20 5.98 7.08
C SER A 60 14.23 4.93 6.54
N ASP A 61 13.09 4.75 7.20
CA ASP A 61 12.05 3.80 6.77
C ASP A 61 11.10 4.41 5.74
N ILE A 62 11.11 5.73 5.57
CA ILE A 62 10.31 6.43 4.57
C ILE A 62 10.94 6.24 3.19
N LYS A 63 10.13 5.85 2.23
CA LYS A 63 10.58 5.48 0.89
C LYS A 63 10.08 6.45 -0.17
N THR A 64 10.75 6.45 -1.30
CA THR A 64 10.30 7.17 -2.50
C THR A 64 8.88 6.77 -2.85
N TYR A 65 8.06 7.78 -3.19
CA TYR A 65 6.63 7.66 -3.48
C TYR A 65 5.73 7.33 -2.30
N ASP A 66 6.21 7.40 -1.06
CA ASP A 66 5.32 7.56 0.09
C ASP A 66 4.66 8.95 0.04
N ILE A 67 3.41 9.04 0.45
CA ILE A 67 2.70 10.31 0.59
C ILE A 67 2.72 10.71 2.05
N LEU A 68 3.41 11.83 2.33
CA LEU A 68 3.63 12.30 3.69
C LEU A 68 2.70 13.46 4.03
N TYR A 69 2.16 13.42 5.25
CA TYR A 69 1.49 14.54 5.90
C TYR A 69 2.22 14.85 7.20
N TYR A 70 2.36 16.12 7.53
CA TYR A 70 3.09 16.56 8.71
C TYR A 70 2.25 17.54 9.54
N ILE A 71 2.27 17.37 10.85
CA ILE A 71 1.64 18.26 11.82
C ILE A 71 2.74 18.89 12.68
N PRO A 72 3.22 20.09 12.33
CA PRO A 72 4.35 20.72 13.03
C PRO A 72 4.09 20.92 14.53
N GLU A 73 2.90 21.33 14.89
CA GLU A 73 2.53 21.61 16.28
C GLU A 73 2.60 20.38 17.19
N LEU A 74 2.52 19.20 16.62
CA LEU A 74 2.59 17.93 17.33
C LEU A 74 3.93 17.23 17.11
N ASN A 75 4.76 17.75 16.21
CA ASN A 75 5.95 17.11 15.71
C ASN A 75 5.70 15.65 15.27
N MET A 76 4.61 15.45 14.49
CA MET A 76 4.17 14.14 14.01
C MET A 76 4.03 14.14 12.50
N ALA A 77 4.49 13.06 11.87
CA ALA A 77 4.35 12.82 10.45
C ALA A 77 3.67 11.47 10.18
N PHE A 78 2.88 11.42 9.10
CA PHE A 78 2.15 10.23 8.67
C PHE A 78 2.47 9.95 7.22
N ALA A 79 3.04 8.79 6.93
CA ALA A 79 3.36 8.34 5.59
C ALA A 79 2.35 7.26 5.15
N TYR A 80 1.70 7.53 4.04
CA TYR A 80 0.77 6.63 3.36
C TYR A 80 1.47 6.00 2.17
N THR A 81 1.25 4.72 1.97
CA THR A 81 2.03 3.90 1.03
C THR A 81 1.19 3.29 -0.06
N THR A 82 -0.15 3.47 0.01
CA THR A 82 -1.12 2.87 -0.90
C THR A 82 -0.93 3.36 -2.33
N LYS A 83 -0.74 2.41 -3.24
CA LYS A 83 -0.58 2.66 -4.68
C LYS A 83 -1.61 1.87 -5.47
N VAL A 84 -2.12 2.47 -6.54
CA VAL A 84 -3.04 1.81 -7.47
C VAL A 84 -2.52 2.00 -8.88
N THR A 85 -2.16 0.91 -9.54
CA THR A 85 -1.72 0.94 -10.95
C THR A 85 -2.85 0.48 -11.85
N GLY A 86 -3.14 1.25 -12.88
CA GLY A 86 -4.19 0.92 -13.82
C GLY A 86 -4.30 1.92 -14.97
N VAL A 87 -5.22 1.65 -15.88
CA VAL A 87 -5.47 2.53 -17.03
C VAL A 87 -6.22 3.78 -16.58
N TYR A 88 -5.77 4.95 -17.00
CA TYR A 88 -6.45 6.22 -16.81
C TYR A 88 -7.62 6.33 -17.79
N ASP A 89 -8.79 5.88 -17.36
CA ASP A 89 -9.96 5.73 -18.23
C ASP A 89 -10.68 7.05 -18.50
N LYS A 90 -10.83 7.89 -17.45
CA LYS A 90 -11.66 9.07 -17.51
C LYS A 90 -11.26 10.13 -16.49
N ALA A 91 -11.50 11.40 -16.85
CA ALA A 91 -11.45 12.55 -15.95
C ALA A 91 -12.85 13.14 -15.78
N ASN A 92 -13.28 13.43 -14.58
CA ASN A 92 -14.57 14.06 -14.26
C ASN A 92 -14.36 15.43 -13.60
N PRO A 93 -15.12 16.47 -13.96
CA PRO A 93 -16.10 16.52 -15.06
C PRO A 93 -15.46 16.46 -16.44
N ASN A 94 -14.20 16.81 -16.57
CA ASN A 94 -13.41 16.78 -17.80
C ASN A 94 -11.91 16.86 -17.47
N LYS A 95 -11.06 16.73 -18.48
CA LYS A 95 -9.62 16.74 -18.31
C LYS A 95 -9.03 18.13 -17.99
N ASP A 96 -9.73 19.21 -18.26
CA ASP A 96 -9.26 20.56 -17.94
C ASP A 96 -9.34 20.86 -16.44
N ASN A 97 -10.32 20.24 -15.76
CA ASN A 97 -10.53 20.42 -14.32
C ASN A 97 -10.91 19.08 -13.64
N PRO A 98 -9.98 18.11 -13.57
CA PRO A 98 -10.28 16.81 -12.99
C PRO A 98 -10.40 16.90 -11.46
N THR A 99 -11.61 16.80 -10.95
CA THR A 99 -11.88 16.66 -9.50
C THR A 99 -11.97 15.19 -9.08
N GLU A 100 -12.28 14.33 -10.03
CA GLU A 100 -12.28 12.88 -9.89
C GLU A 100 -11.70 12.27 -11.17
N ILE A 101 -11.13 11.08 -11.03
CA ILE A 101 -10.66 10.27 -12.15
C ILE A 101 -11.14 8.85 -12.03
N VAL A 102 -11.22 8.16 -13.16
CA VAL A 102 -11.48 6.72 -13.20
C VAL A 102 -10.18 6.02 -13.61
N VAL A 103 -9.74 5.09 -12.78
CA VAL A 103 -8.58 4.24 -13.07
C VAL A 103 -9.00 2.80 -12.88
N SER A 104 -8.83 2.00 -13.92
CA SER A 104 -9.28 0.58 -13.94
C SER A 104 -10.73 0.41 -13.48
N GLY A 105 -11.62 1.34 -13.89
CA GLY A 105 -13.05 1.32 -13.57
C GLY A 105 -13.40 1.74 -12.13
N VAL A 106 -12.44 2.20 -11.33
CA VAL A 106 -12.66 2.71 -9.97
C VAL A 106 -12.49 4.22 -9.97
N THR A 107 -13.46 4.92 -9.36
CA THR A 107 -13.42 6.39 -9.23
C THR A 107 -12.61 6.81 -8.00
N TYR A 108 -11.68 7.72 -8.20
CA TYR A 108 -10.85 8.33 -7.17
C TYR A 108 -11.00 9.84 -7.22
N LYS A 109 -11.12 10.48 -6.06
CA LYS A 109 -11.05 11.95 -5.96
C LYS A 109 -9.61 12.41 -6.07
N VAL A 110 -9.41 13.58 -6.63
CA VAL A 110 -8.10 14.21 -6.76
C VAL A 110 -7.82 15.09 -5.54
N GLU A 111 -6.71 14.81 -4.85
CA GLU A 111 -6.25 15.57 -3.69
C GLU A 111 -5.00 16.40 -4.07
N GLY A 112 -5.14 17.70 -3.98
CA GLY A 112 -4.01 18.62 -4.11
C GLY A 112 -3.53 18.91 -5.53
N ALA A 113 -2.59 19.85 -5.61
CA ALA A 113 -2.13 20.42 -6.86
C ALA A 113 -1.25 19.47 -7.68
N ASN A 114 -0.47 18.60 -7.03
CA ASN A 114 0.45 17.71 -7.75
C ASN A 114 -0.31 16.72 -8.64
N ALA A 115 -1.29 16.03 -8.08
CA ALA A 115 -2.13 15.12 -8.84
C ALA A 115 -2.92 15.86 -9.92
N PHE A 116 -3.54 17.00 -9.56
CA PHE A 116 -4.29 17.83 -10.51
C PHE A 116 -3.44 18.24 -11.74
N ASN A 117 -2.24 18.78 -11.49
CA ASN A 117 -1.37 19.25 -12.56
C ASN A 117 -0.94 18.15 -13.54
N LYS A 118 -0.74 16.93 -13.04
CA LYS A 118 -0.36 15.79 -13.88
C LYS A 118 -1.53 15.18 -14.64
N LEU A 119 -2.71 15.15 -14.04
CA LEU A 119 -3.93 14.52 -14.56
C LEU A 119 -4.71 15.43 -15.49
N SER A 120 -4.56 16.75 -15.36
CA SER A 120 -5.28 17.72 -16.18
C SER A 120 -4.76 17.76 -17.62
N SER A 121 -5.44 18.53 -18.49
CA SER A 121 -5.02 18.77 -19.88
C SER A 121 -3.68 19.50 -20.00
N SER A 122 -3.25 20.20 -18.94
CA SER A 122 -1.91 20.82 -18.86
C SER A 122 -0.81 19.83 -18.49
N GLY A 123 -1.16 18.63 -18.01
CA GLY A 123 -0.23 17.55 -17.69
C GLY A 123 0.13 16.70 -18.91
N ASN A 124 1.09 15.81 -18.71
CA ASN A 124 1.61 14.96 -19.79
C ASN A 124 0.92 13.58 -19.89
N LEU A 125 0.03 13.25 -18.93
CA LEU A 125 -0.64 11.96 -18.90
C LEU A 125 -1.87 11.98 -19.82
N ALA A 126 -1.94 11.02 -20.75
CA ALA A 126 -3.08 10.87 -21.63
C ALA A 126 -4.08 9.85 -21.09
N LEU A 127 -5.36 10.01 -21.49
CA LEU A 127 -6.35 8.97 -21.27
C LEU A 127 -5.98 7.71 -22.05
N GLY A 128 -6.18 6.55 -21.45
CA GLY A 128 -5.75 5.26 -21.97
C GLY A 128 -4.34 4.85 -21.54
N GLU A 129 -3.55 5.75 -20.94
CA GLU A 129 -2.24 5.38 -20.40
C GLU A 129 -2.36 4.62 -19.09
N THR A 130 -1.44 3.69 -18.85
CA THR A 130 -1.30 3.05 -17.54
C THR A 130 -0.50 3.97 -16.62
N ILE A 131 -1.10 4.30 -15.49
CA ILE A 131 -0.54 5.19 -14.47
C ILE A 131 -0.57 4.52 -13.10
N THR A 132 0.26 5.00 -12.18
CA THR A 132 0.21 4.61 -10.78
C THR A 132 -0.22 5.80 -9.93
N LEU A 133 -1.36 5.65 -9.27
CA LEU A 133 -1.88 6.60 -8.29
C LEU A 133 -1.14 6.39 -6.97
N LEU A 134 -0.73 7.48 -6.36
CA LEU A 134 -0.22 7.52 -4.99
C LEU A 134 -1.35 8.10 -4.12
N LEU A 135 -1.92 7.26 -3.26
CA LEU A 135 -3.09 7.65 -2.49
C LEU A 135 -2.71 8.27 -1.14
N GLY A 136 -3.41 9.32 -0.79
CA GLY A 136 -3.28 10.03 0.47
C GLY A 136 -4.11 9.44 1.60
N LYS A 137 -4.23 10.20 2.68
CA LYS A 137 -4.86 9.79 3.96
C LYS A 137 -6.31 9.35 3.85
N THR A 138 -7.05 9.84 2.86
CA THR A 138 -8.48 9.54 2.62
C THR A 138 -8.69 8.65 1.41
N ASN A 139 -7.62 7.98 0.91
CA ASN A 139 -7.61 7.24 -0.35
C ASN A 139 -7.95 8.12 -1.58
N GLU A 140 -7.70 9.41 -1.49
CA GLU A 140 -7.74 10.35 -2.61
C GLU A 140 -6.38 10.41 -3.29
N VAL A 141 -6.36 10.78 -4.57
CA VAL A 141 -5.11 10.81 -5.36
C VAL A 141 -4.29 12.02 -4.97
N ALA A 142 -3.24 11.79 -4.22
CA ALA A 142 -2.30 12.82 -3.77
C ALA A 142 -1.26 13.16 -4.85
N ASP A 143 -0.83 12.14 -5.59
CA ASP A 143 0.08 12.30 -6.73
C ASP A 143 -0.09 11.14 -7.72
N VAL A 144 0.52 11.27 -8.89
CA VAL A 144 0.52 10.26 -9.94
C VAL A 144 1.92 10.12 -10.51
N VAL A 145 2.31 8.89 -10.76
CA VAL A 145 3.57 8.57 -11.45
C VAL A 145 3.28 7.69 -12.66
N THR A 146 4.16 7.76 -13.64
CA THR A 146 4.09 6.86 -14.79
C THR A 146 4.45 5.44 -14.34
N SER A 147 3.91 4.45 -15.01
CA SER A 147 4.02 3.04 -14.67
C SER A 147 5.45 2.48 -14.55
N THR A 148 6.44 3.20 -15.06
CA THR A 148 7.87 2.80 -14.96
C THR A 148 8.44 2.94 -13.57
N VAL A 149 7.69 3.49 -12.63
CA VAL A 149 8.14 3.83 -11.29
C VAL A 149 7.44 2.97 -10.25
N THR A 150 7.37 1.69 -10.47
CA THR A 150 6.90 0.76 -9.43
C THR A 150 8.08 0.08 -8.77
N ASP A 151 7.94 -0.07 -7.46
CA ASP A 151 8.88 -0.82 -6.65
C ASP A 151 9.16 -2.20 -7.26
N SER A 152 10.38 -2.65 -7.02
CA SER A 152 10.78 -4.05 -7.10
C SER A 152 9.64 -5.01 -6.75
N GLU A 153 9.58 -6.14 -7.41
CA GLU A 153 8.67 -7.25 -7.24
C GLU A 153 7.85 -7.28 -5.94
N ILE A 154 6.52 -7.20 -6.08
CA ILE A 154 5.61 -7.33 -4.95
C ILE A 154 5.23 -8.79 -4.81
N VAL A 155 5.42 -9.35 -3.63
CA VAL A 155 4.86 -10.66 -3.28
C VAL A 155 3.54 -10.46 -2.56
N GLY A 156 2.49 -11.14 -3.02
CA GLY A 156 1.18 -10.99 -2.41
C GLY A 156 0.21 -12.12 -2.76
N TYR A 157 -0.89 -12.13 -2.02
CA TYR A 157 -1.98 -13.09 -2.18
C TYR A 157 -3.04 -12.55 -3.14
N VAL A 158 -3.37 -13.32 -4.17
CA VAL A 158 -4.40 -12.98 -5.15
C VAL A 158 -5.77 -13.29 -4.60
N PHE A 159 -6.58 -12.29 -4.35
CA PHE A 159 -7.93 -12.50 -3.82
C PHE A 159 -9.04 -12.27 -4.85
N GLU A 160 -8.76 -11.53 -5.93
CA GLU A 160 -9.73 -11.28 -6.99
C GLU A 160 -9.04 -11.21 -8.35
N THR A 161 -9.66 -11.78 -9.36
CA THR A 161 -9.24 -11.70 -10.76
C THR A 161 -10.47 -11.58 -11.64
N GLY A 162 -10.34 -11.06 -12.83
CA GLY A 162 -11.45 -10.98 -13.76
C GLY A 162 -11.15 -10.15 -15.00
N THR A 163 -12.22 -9.79 -15.69
CA THR A 163 -12.21 -8.86 -16.82
C THR A 163 -13.10 -7.68 -16.48
N LYS A 164 -12.61 -6.47 -16.72
CA LYS A 164 -13.41 -5.25 -16.64
C LYS A 164 -13.56 -4.65 -18.04
N THR A 165 -14.74 -4.20 -18.36
CA THR A 165 -15.02 -3.42 -19.57
C THR A 165 -15.02 -1.95 -19.21
N TYR A 166 -14.34 -1.17 -20.01
CA TYR A 166 -14.17 0.27 -19.85
C TYR A 166 -14.70 0.95 -21.11
N THR A 167 -15.25 2.13 -20.96
CA THR A 167 -15.66 2.97 -22.09
C THR A 167 -14.69 4.13 -22.20
N SER A 168 -13.97 4.24 -23.33
CA SER A 168 -13.06 5.35 -23.60
C SER A 168 -13.84 6.65 -23.86
N GLU A 169 -13.14 7.80 -23.90
CA GLU A 169 -13.75 9.09 -24.26
C GLU A 169 -14.43 9.07 -25.64
N ASP A 170 -13.91 8.28 -26.57
CA ASP A 170 -14.51 8.06 -27.90
C ASP A 170 -15.76 7.17 -27.87
N LEU A 171 -16.29 6.86 -26.69
CA LEU A 171 -17.42 5.96 -26.46
C LEU A 171 -17.21 4.55 -27.03
N LYS A 172 -15.97 4.10 -27.12
CA LYS A 172 -15.61 2.74 -27.51
C LYS A 172 -15.37 1.90 -26.26
N ASP A 173 -16.02 0.77 -26.21
CA ASP A 173 -15.78 -0.21 -25.14
C ASP A 173 -14.51 -1.01 -25.43
N TYR A 174 -13.69 -1.18 -24.42
CA TYR A 174 -12.56 -2.11 -24.42
C TYR A 174 -12.52 -2.89 -23.12
N SER A 175 -11.91 -4.05 -23.12
CA SER A 175 -11.83 -4.92 -21.94
C SER A 175 -10.38 -5.25 -21.64
N ASN A 176 -10.03 -5.16 -20.36
CA ASN A 176 -8.76 -5.61 -19.83
C ASN A 176 -8.95 -6.63 -18.72
N TYR A 177 -8.00 -7.53 -18.60
CA TYR A 177 -7.91 -8.39 -17.42
C TYR A 177 -7.39 -7.59 -16.23
N TYR A 178 -7.80 -7.99 -15.05
CA TYR A 178 -7.28 -7.40 -13.81
C TYR A 178 -7.01 -8.47 -12.75
N ILE A 179 -6.15 -8.10 -11.81
CA ILE A 179 -5.81 -8.89 -10.64
C ILE A 179 -5.75 -7.98 -9.41
N LYS A 180 -6.35 -8.40 -8.29
CA LYS A 180 -6.20 -7.72 -7.01
C LYS A 180 -5.38 -8.57 -6.06
N VAL A 181 -4.39 -7.94 -5.47
CA VAL A 181 -3.36 -8.60 -4.66
C VAL A 181 -3.28 -7.92 -3.30
N ALA A 182 -3.31 -8.72 -2.23
CA ALA A 182 -2.96 -8.28 -0.89
C ALA A 182 -1.47 -8.57 -0.66
N ALA A 183 -0.67 -7.55 -0.50
CA ALA A 183 0.77 -7.67 -0.36
C ALA A 183 1.22 -7.91 1.09
N ALA A 184 2.43 -8.43 1.25
CA ALA A 184 3.00 -8.72 2.58
C ALA A 184 3.15 -7.48 3.47
N ASN A 185 3.27 -6.28 2.87
CA ASN A 185 3.25 -5.01 3.60
C ASN A 185 1.88 -4.66 4.20
N GLY A 186 0.82 -5.44 3.90
CA GLY A 186 -0.55 -5.24 4.37
C GLY A 186 -1.39 -4.33 3.48
N GLU A 187 -0.90 -3.98 2.31
CA GLU A 187 -1.60 -3.15 1.32
C GLU A 187 -2.27 -3.99 0.25
N THR A 188 -3.28 -3.43 -0.40
CA THR A 188 -3.94 -4.05 -1.54
C THR A 188 -3.65 -3.27 -2.81
N TYR A 189 -3.43 -4.02 -3.90
CA TYR A 189 -3.13 -3.47 -5.22
C TYR A 189 -4.10 -4.00 -6.25
N ASP A 190 -4.51 -3.14 -7.18
CA ASP A 190 -5.33 -3.49 -8.34
C ASP A 190 -4.48 -3.27 -9.60
N TYR A 191 -4.19 -4.34 -10.33
CA TYR A 191 -3.35 -4.28 -11.51
C TYR A 191 -4.12 -4.64 -12.76
N THR A 192 -3.92 -3.85 -13.81
CA THR A 192 -4.34 -4.22 -15.16
C THR A 192 -3.33 -5.22 -15.75
N CYS A 193 -3.84 -6.24 -16.39
CA CYS A 193 -3.06 -7.35 -16.93
C CYS A 193 -3.29 -7.53 -18.42
N SER A 194 -2.26 -8.00 -19.14
CA SER A 194 -2.34 -8.31 -20.58
C SER A 194 -3.01 -9.67 -20.88
N GLN A 195 -3.14 -10.51 -19.86
CA GLN A 195 -3.71 -11.88 -20.00
C GLN A 195 -4.55 -12.26 -18.79
N ASN A 196 -5.37 -13.30 -18.94
CA ASN A 196 -6.17 -13.84 -17.85
C ASN A 196 -5.31 -14.57 -16.83
N TYR A 197 -5.50 -14.24 -15.55
CA TYR A 197 -4.82 -14.85 -14.41
C TYR A 197 -5.81 -15.52 -13.43
N GLU A 198 -6.97 -16.00 -13.92
CA GLU A 198 -7.98 -16.61 -13.06
C GLU A 198 -7.45 -17.84 -12.29
N ASP A 199 -6.57 -18.62 -12.90
CA ASP A 199 -5.92 -19.77 -12.27
C ASP A 199 -4.98 -19.41 -11.11
N TYR A 200 -4.67 -18.13 -10.95
CA TYR A 200 -3.84 -17.61 -9.85
C TYR A 200 -4.67 -17.15 -8.64
N LYS A 201 -5.99 -17.11 -8.77
CA LYS A 201 -6.87 -16.75 -7.65
C LYS A 201 -6.63 -17.68 -6.45
N ASN A 202 -6.57 -17.12 -5.26
CA ASN A 202 -6.27 -17.81 -4.01
C ASN A 202 -4.84 -18.40 -3.92
N SER A 203 -3.90 -17.87 -4.69
CA SER A 203 -2.48 -18.24 -4.60
C SER A 203 -1.61 -17.03 -4.27
N VAL A 204 -0.40 -17.29 -3.82
CA VAL A 204 0.63 -16.25 -3.64
C VAL A 204 1.43 -16.13 -4.93
N VAL A 205 1.67 -14.90 -5.34
CA VAL A 205 2.34 -14.55 -6.59
C VAL A 205 3.39 -13.48 -6.38
N THR A 206 4.32 -13.43 -7.31
CA THR A 206 5.18 -12.26 -7.50
C THR A 206 4.59 -11.42 -8.63
N VAL A 207 4.43 -10.13 -8.38
CA VAL A 207 3.99 -9.13 -9.35
C VAL A 207 5.17 -8.24 -9.68
N SER A 208 5.53 -8.17 -10.94
CA SER A 208 6.46 -7.19 -11.48
C SER A 208 5.75 -6.32 -12.52
N ILE A 209 6.08 -5.04 -12.58
CA ILE A 209 5.52 -4.13 -13.57
C ILE A 209 6.53 -3.92 -14.69
N ASN A 210 6.09 -4.14 -15.91
CA ASN A 210 6.86 -3.86 -17.10
C ASN A 210 6.03 -3.01 -18.06
N GLU A 211 6.51 -1.82 -18.39
CA GLU A 211 5.82 -0.87 -19.27
C GLU A 211 4.35 -0.64 -18.86
N GLY A 212 4.09 -0.58 -17.54
CA GLY A 212 2.76 -0.35 -16.99
C GLY A 212 1.83 -1.55 -16.94
N ILE A 213 2.28 -2.69 -17.40
CA ILE A 213 1.50 -3.92 -17.38
C ILE A 213 2.05 -4.85 -16.32
N ALA A 214 1.15 -5.36 -15.47
CA ALA A 214 1.54 -6.33 -14.47
C ALA A 214 1.85 -7.70 -15.10
N LYS A 215 3.05 -8.17 -14.84
CA LYS A 215 3.48 -9.54 -15.12
C LYS A 215 3.41 -10.34 -13.83
N ILE A 216 2.60 -11.38 -13.84
CA ILE A 216 2.34 -12.22 -12.68
C ILE A 216 3.06 -13.54 -12.85
N SER A 217 3.76 -13.97 -11.82
CA SER A 217 4.43 -15.27 -11.79
C SER A 217 4.13 -16.01 -10.49
N ARG A 218 4.08 -17.34 -10.55
CA ARG A 218 4.03 -18.15 -9.34
C ARG A 218 5.35 -18.00 -8.60
N THR A 219 5.26 -18.04 -7.30
CA THR A 219 6.45 -17.91 -6.45
C THR A 219 6.70 -19.19 -5.68
N ASP A 220 7.97 -19.56 -5.56
CA ASP A 220 8.39 -20.69 -4.75
C ASP A 220 8.28 -20.35 -3.26
N SER A 221 7.91 -21.34 -2.46
CA SER A 221 7.73 -21.19 -1.03
C SER A 221 8.61 -22.15 -0.26
N ALA A 222 9.34 -21.64 0.72
CA ALA A 222 10.02 -22.47 1.69
C ALA A 222 8.99 -23.18 2.60
N LYS A 223 9.29 -24.42 2.98
CA LYS A 223 8.48 -25.18 3.94
C LYS A 223 8.97 -24.90 5.36
N VAL A 224 8.13 -24.30 6.16
CA VAL A 224 8.42 -23.94 7.54
C VAL A 224 7.28 -24.35 8.45
N SER A 225 7.58 -24.64 9.72
CA SER A 225 6.58 -24.93 10.75
C SER A 225 7.23 -24.90 12.14
N GLY A 226 6.42 -24.82 13.18
CA GLY A 226 6.88 -24.87 14.55
C GLY A 226 6.48 -23.66 15.36
N TYR A 227 7.20 -23.42 16.43
CA TYR A 227 6.95 -22.26 17.29
C TYR A 227 7.55 -21.01 16.67
N PHE A 228 6.72 -19.98 16.50
CA PHE A 228 7.16 -18.64 16.15
C PHE A 228 7.61 -17.91 17.43
N ARG A 229 8.89 -17.56 17.52
CA ARG A 229 9.53 -16.95 18.70
C ARG A 229 10.20 -15.65 18.30
N TRP A 230 9.48 -14.56 18.46
CA TRP A 230 9.99 -13.25 18.08
C TRP A 230 11.10 -12.74 19.00
N ASP A 231 11.06 -13.11 20.27
CA ASP A 231 12.08 -12.79 21.28
C ASP A 231 13.47 -13.36 20.92
N THR A 232 13.51 -14.55 20.35
CA THR A 232 14.74 -15.22 19.91
C THR A 232 14.95 -15.18 18.39
N LYS A 233 14.09 -14.47 17.65
CA LYS A 233 14.14 -14.38 16.19
C LYS A 233 14.16 -15.74 15.50
N ARG A 234 13.26 -16.64 15.91
CA ARG A 234 13.16 -17.99 15.33
C ARG A 234 11.73 -18.34 14.94
N PHE A 235 11.63 -19.14 13.87
CA PHE A 235 10.42 -19.86 13.51
C PHE A 235 10.77 -21.32 13.22
N GLY A 236 10.41 -22.22 14.12
CA GLY A 236 10.90 -23.60 14.11
C GLY A 236 12.44 -23.61 14.20
N ASP A 237 13.08 -24.19 13.20
CA ASP A 237 14.54 -24.27 13.10
C ASP A 237 15.17 -23.08 12.36
N ASP A 238 14.37 -22.22 11.77
CA ASP A 238 14.83 -21.10 10.93
C ASP A 238 14.94 -19.78 11.71
N TYR A 239 15.78 -18.88 11.23
CA TYR A 239 15.90 -17.53 11.73
C TYR A 239 14.91 -16.59 11.05
N LEU A 240 14.43 -15.59 11.79
CA LEU A 240 13.57 -14.51 11.32
C LEU A 240 14.40 -13.25 11.08
N ALA A 241 14.23 -12.63 9.93
CA ALA A 241 14.74 -11.29 9.66
C ALA A 241 14.14 -10.27 10.65
N SER A 242 14.89 -9.22 10.95
CA SER A 242 14.45 -8.17 11.87
C SER A 242 13.23 -7.39 11.37
N ASP A 243 13.05 -7.35 10.05
CA ASP A 243 12.01 -6.64 9.32
C ASP A 243 11.00 -7.59 8.64
N VAL A 244 10.90 -8.83 9.14
CA VAL A 244 9.99 -9.85 8.58
C VAL A 244 8.57 -9.28 8.41
N GLU A 245 8.02 -9.45 7.23
CA GLU A 245 6.66 -9.07 6.89
C GLU A 245 5.73 -10.27 6.95
N ILE A 246 4.61 -10.14 7.64
CA ILE A 246 3.64 -11.23 7.83
C ILE A 246 2.26 -10.74 7.42
N LEU A 247 1.67 -11.42 6.44
CA LEU A 247 0.30 -11.19 5.99
C LEU A 247 -0.63 -12.29 6.50
N ASP A 248 -1.68 -11.91 7.20
CA ASP A 248 -2.80 -12.82 7.52
C ASP A 248 -3.84 -12.75 6.41
N VAL A 249 -4.09 -13.89 5.78
CA VAL A 249 -5.16 -14.08 4.80
C VAL A 249 -6.32 -14.81 5.47
N GLY A 250 -7.29 -14.07 5.97
CA GLY A 250 -8.45 -14.63 6.66
C GLY A 250 -9.09 -15.84 5.92
N THR A 251 -9.64 -16.75 6.70
CA THR A 251 -10.15 -18.04 6.17
C THR A 251 -11.62 -18.02 5.74
N THR A 252 -12.42 -17.05 6.19
CA THR A 252 -13.88 -17.09 6.12
C THR A 252 -14.50 -16.40 4.91
N ASN A 253 -13.88 -15.35 4.39
CA ASN A 253 -14.34 -14.69 3.15
C ASN A 253 -13.13 -14.16 2.39
N LYS A 254 -12.57 -15.00 1.54
CA LYS A 254 -11.34 -14.73 0.81
C LYS A 254 -11.43 -13.57 -0.19
N ASN A 255 -12.60 -13.02 -0.43
CA ASN A 255 -12.82 -11.89 -1.35
C ASN A 255 -12.99 -10.55 -0.60
N ASP A 256 -12.93 -10.55 0.73
CA ASP A 256 -13.04 -9.34 1.53
C ASP A 256 -11.64 -8.79 1.86
N PRO A 257 -11.19 -7.70 1.22
CA PRO A 257 -9.85 -7.14 1.45
C PRO A 257 -9.64 -6.64 2.88
N SER A 258 -10.71 -6.38 3.64
CA SER A 258 -10.60 -5.99 5.06
C SER A 258 -10.05 -7.10 5.97
N LEU A 259 -10.04 -8.34 5.47
CA LEU A 259 -9.51 -9.50 6.18
C LEU A 259 -8.00 -9.70 5.98
N TYR A 260 -7.40 -9.05 4.99
CA TYR A 260 -5.97 -9.14 4.73
C TYR A 260 -5.23 -8.10 5.56
N LYS A 261 -4.51 -8.57 6.57
CA LYS A 261 -3.87 -7.67 7.52
C LYS A 261 -2.41 -8.04 7.72
N LYS A 262 -1.58 -7.01 7.71
CA LYS A 262 -0.22 -7.15 8.25
C LYS A 262 -0.30 -7.51 9.73
N ILE A 263 0.38 -8.58 10.11
CA ILE A 263 0.53 -8.99 11.51
C ILE A 263 1.90 -8.56 12.01
N TYR A 264 1.92 -7.95 13.19
CA TYR A 264 3.18 -7.70 13.89
C TYR A 264 3.75 -9.01 14.44
N PRO A 265 5.04 -9.27 14.23
CA PRO A 265 5.67 -10.51 14.71
C PRO A 265 5.48 -10.78 16.21
N THR A 266 5.39 -9.72 17.01
CA THR A 266 5.12 -9.82 18.45
C THR A 266 3.79 -10.51 18.79
N ARG A 267 2.79 -10.45 17.90
CA ARG A 267 1.47 -11.10 18.10
C ARG A 267 1.53 -12.61 17.93
N LEU A 268 2.53 -13.11 17.21
CA LEU A 268 2.72 -14.54 16.99
C LEU A 268 3.73 -15.15 17.97
N ASN A 269 4.30 -14.36 18.89
CA ASN A 269 5.29 -14.88 19.83
C ASN A 269 4.75 -16.06 20.65
N ASN A 270 5.48 -17.18 20.64
CA ASN A 270 5.08 -18.45 21.26
C ASN A 270 3.85 -19.15 20.63
N VAL A 271 3.46 -18.77 19.42
CA VAL A 271 2.41 -19.47 18.67
C VAL A 271 3.01 -20.62 17.86
N ASN A 272 2.45 -21.81 18.00
CA ASN A 272 2.82 -22.96 17.15
C ASN A 272 2.02 -22.93 15.85
N ILE A 273 2.69 -22.85 14.71
CA ILE A 273 2.09 -22.75 13.39
C ILE A 273 2.48 -23.97 12.54
N ASN A 274 1.49 -24.74 12.17
CA ASN A 274 1.69 -25.89 11.29
C ASN A 274 1.88 -25.45 9.83
N SER A 275 2.66 -26.21 9.05
CA SER A 275 2.94 -25.91 7.66
C SER A 275 1.70 -25.75 6.76
N ASN A 276 0.59 -26.44 7.07
CA ASN A 276 -0.67 -26.32 6.34
C ASN A 276 -1.41 -24.98 6.57
N LYS A 277 -0.94 -24.15 7.49
CA LYS A 277 -1.43 -22.79 7.75
C LYS A 277 -0.59 -21.74 7.07
N ILE A 278 0.48 -22.11 6.41
CA ILE A 278 1.40 -21.21 5.73
C ILE A 278 1.19 -21.36 4.23
N LEU A 279 0.76 -20.29 3.58
CA LEU A 279 0.58 -20.26 2.14
C LEU A 279 1.89 -19.98 1.41
N TYR A 280 2.75 -19.21 2.04
CA TYR A 280 4.02 -18.76 1.47
C TYR A 280 5.02 -18.41 2.56
N CYS A 281 6.27 -18.69 2.31
CA CYS A 281 7.41 -18.26 3.12
C CYS A 281 8.61 -18.02 2.20
N HIS A 282 9.24 -16.88 2.36
CA HIS A 282 10.46 -16.52 1.66
C HIS A 282 11.62 -16.42 2.64
N LYS A 283 12.81 -16.77 2.16
CA LYS A 283 14.08 -16.56 2.86
C LYS A 283 14.95 -15.63 2.05
N ASN A 284 15.48 -14.61 2.70
CA ASN A 284 16.41 -13.67 2.11
C ASN A 284 17.76 -14.32 1.78
N SER A 285 18.68 -13.55 1.21
CA SER A 285 20.02 -14.03 0.83
C SER A 285 20.87 -14.52 2.01
N SER A 286 20.53 -14.13 3.25
CA SER A 286 21.16 -14.60 4.48
C SER A 286 20.51 -15.90 5.02
N GLY A 287 19.48 -16.41 4.35
CA GLY A 287 18.72 -17.59 4.76
C GLY A 287 17.71 -17.34 5.87
N GLU A 288 17.45 -16.09 6.23
CA GLU A 288 16.47 -15.71 7.23
C GLU A 288 15.09 -15.52 6.59
N ILE A 289 14.03 -15.90 7.29
CA ILE A 289 12.67 -15.69 6.85
C ILE A 289 12.36 -14.19 6.91
N ASP A 290 12.03 -13.60 5.78
CA ASP A 290 11.69 -12.18 5.63
C ASP A 290 10.23 -11.94 5.15
N LYS A 291 9.52 -12.99 4.66
CA LYS A 291 8.09 -12.94 4.28
C LYS A 291 7.42 -14.27 4.54
#